data_c3f5d249c449cf57f51b4a1fc768bb94
#
_entry.id   c3f5d249c449cf57f51b4a1fc768bb94
#
_cell.length_a   1.000
_cell.length_b   1.000
_cell.length_c   1.000
_cell.angle_alpha   90.00
_cell.angle_beta   90.00
_cell.angle_gamma   90.00
#
_symmetry.space_group_name_H-M   'P 1'
#
loop_
_entity.id
_entity.type
_entity.pdbx_description
1 polymer ?
#
loop_
_entity_poly.entity_id
_entity_poly.type
_entity_poly.pdbx_seq_one_letter_code
_entity_poly.pdbx_strand_id
1 'polypeptide(L)'
;MKQLPVIFKRELASYFATPLAYVFIVIFLVLAGVFTFYLGNFYERNQADLASFFAFHPWLYLFLVPALAMRLWAEERKSGSIELLMTLPLTRFEAVAGKFLAAWAFAGIALLLTFPMVLTVNYLGEPDNGAILAGYLGSWLLAGDYLAIGSCMSALAKNQVIAFILAVAACFLFMLSGFPLVLDAFSQWAPQWLLDAVASLSLLTRFDAVSKGVIDLRDLLYFVSLIVAWLAATAVAVDLKKAE
;
A
#
# COMPACT_ATOMS: atom_id res chain seq x y z
N MET A 1 1.27 25.10 -3.41
CA MET A 1 1.83 24.07 -2.49
C MET A 1 2.07 24.56 -1.05
N LYS A 2 1.55 25.72 -0.66
CA LYS A 2 1.76 26.24 0.71
C LYS A 2 0.93 25.52 1.79
N GLN A 3 -0.17 24.89 1.40
CA GLN A 3 -1.11 24.26 2.37
C GLN A 3 -0.89 22.75 2.55
N LEU A 4 -0.13 22.10 1.70
CA LEU A 4 0.15 20.66 1.77
C LEU A 4 0.72 20.20 3.14
N PRO A 5 1.72 20.91 3.74
CA PRO A 5 2.25 20.52 5.05
C PRO A 5 1.22 20.64 6.17
N VAL A 6 0.29 21.61 6.05
CA VAL A 6 -0.77 21.83 7.05
C VAL A 6 -1.77 20.67 7.00
N ILE A 7 -2.20 20.29 5.80
CA ILE A 7 -3.10 19.12 5.59
C ILE A 7 -2.42 17.87 6.11
N PHE A 8 -1.18 17.61 5.68
CA PHE A 8 -0.40 16.46 6.10
C PHE A 8 -0.33 16.32 7.63
N LYS A 9 0.07 17.39 8.33
CA LYS A 9 0.17 17.37 9.80
C LYS A 9 -1.17 17.12 10.46
N ARG A 10 -2.24 17.76 9.99
CA ARG A 10 -3.59 17.59 10.51
C ARG A 10 -4.07 16.15 10.33
N GLU A 11 -3.95 15.63 9.12
CA GLU A 11 -4.37 14.25 8.81
C GLU A 11 -3.55 13.22 9.60
N LEU A 12 -2.22 13.37 9.65
CA LEU A 12 -1.37 12.47 10.41
C LEU A 12 -1.71 12.50 11.91
N ALA A 13 -1.92 13.68 12.48
CA ALA A 13 -2.32 13.81 13.87
C ALA A 13 -3.70 13.17 14.14
N SER A 14 -4.63 13.26 13.18
CA SER A 14 -5.96 12.65 13.29
C SER A 14 -5.91 11.12 13.39
N TYR A 15 -4.96 10.46 12.73
CA TYR A 15 -4.75 9.02 12.89
C TYR A 15 -4.46 8.67 14.35
N PHE A 16 -3.49 9.32 14.97
CA PHE A 16 -3.09 9.05 16.35
C PHE A 16 -4.08 9.57 17.41
N ALA A 17 -5.01 10.44 17.03
CA ALA A 17 -6.09 10.89 17.91
C ALA A 17 -7.21 9.84 18.07
N THR A 18 -7.21 8.78 17.24
CA THR A 18 -8.24 7.74 17.27
C THR A 18 -7.66 6.40 17.72
N PRO A 19 -8.40 5.58 18.49
CA PRO A 19 -7.96 4.23 18.86
C PRO A 19 -7.68 3.32 17.65
N LEU A 20 -8.28 3.61 16.50
CA LEU A 20 -8.16 2.80 15.29
C LEU A 20 -6.71 2.67 14.81
N ALA A 21 -5.91 3.72 14.91
CA ALA A 21 -4.52 3.68 14.51
C ALA A 21 -3.71 2.68 15.34
N TYR A 22 -3.92 2.68 16.64
CA TYR A 22 -3.24 1.75 17.54
C TYR A 22 -3.66 0.30 17.28
N VAL A 23 -4.96 0.08 17.06
CA VAL A 23 -5.48 -1.24 16.69
C VAL A 23 -4.87 -1.72 15.36
N PHE A 24 -4.77 -0.84 14.36
CA PHE A 24 -4.12 -1.16 13.09
C PHE A 24 -2.65 -1.57 13.28
N ILE A 25 -1.87 -0.78 14.02
CA ILE A 25 -0.46 -1.07 14.31
C ILE A 25 -0.32 -2.41 15.02
N VAL A 26 -1.12 -2.65 16.07
CA VAL A 26 -1.07 -3.91 16.84
C VAL A 26 -1.40 -5.10 15.94
N ILE A 27 -2.47 -5.02 15.17
CA ILE A 27 -2.86 -6.09 14.24
C ILE A 27 -1.73 -6.35 13.22
N PHE A 28 -1.17 -5.29 12.63
CA PHE A 28 -0.08 -5.41 11.68
C PHE A 28 1.15 -6.10 12.30
N LEU A 29 1.60 -5.65 13.47
CA LEU A 29 2.77 -6.21 14.15
C LEU A 29 2.54 -7.68 14.56
N VAL A 30 1.36 -8.00 15.09
CA VAL A 30 1.02 -9.36 15.49
C VAL A 30 0.97 -10.29 14.28
N LEU A 31 0.27 -9.88 13.21
CA LEU A 31 0.18 -10.70 11.99
C LEU A 31 1.54 -10.85 11.30
N ALA A 32 2.33 -9.77 11.20
CA ALA A 32 3.67 -9.83 10.65
C ALA A 32 4.56 -10.82 11.44
N GLY A 33 4.47 -10.79 12.78
CA GLY A 33 5.18 -11.74 13.64
C GLY A 33 4.69 -13.18 13.44
N VAL A 34 3.38 -13.41 13.51
CA VAL A 34 2.79 -14.76 13.34
C VAL A 34 3.14 -15.33 11.97
N PHE A 35 3.02 -14.54 10.91
CA PHE A 35 3.32 -15.01 9.54
C PHE A 35 4.79 -15.29 9.36
N THR A 36 5.68 -14.51 9.94
CA THR A 36 7.12 -14.73 9.84
C THR A 36 7.56 -15.96 10.62
N PHE A 37 7.20 -16.02 11.92
CA PHE A 37 7.73 -17.04 12.80
C PHE A 37 7.00 -18.37 12.67
N TYR A 38 5.68 -18.36 12.43
CA TYR A 38 4.86 -19.56 12.40
C TYR A 38 4.66 -20.11 10.97
N LEU A 39 4.08 -19.30 10.07
CA LEU A 39 3.82 -19.72 8.68
C LEU A 39 5.08 -19.73 7.82
N GLY A 40 5.98 -18.78 8.06
CA GLY A 40 7.26 -18.68 7.35
C GLY A 40 8.34 -19.63 7.85
N ASN A 41 8.06 -20.42 8.88
CA ASN A 41 8.99 -21.40 9.47
C ASN A 41 10.38 -20.82 9.74
N PHE A 42 10.43 -19.56 10.25
CA PHE A 42 11.65 -18.77 10.39
C PHE A 42 12.79 -19.56 11.06
N TYR A 43 12.51 -20.20 12.20
CA TYR A 43 13.53 -20.95 12.92
C TYR A 43 13.89 -22.29 12.26
N GLU A 44 12.95 -22.95 11.60
CA GLU A 44 13.17 -24.25 10.94
C GLU A 44 14.05 -24.12 9.68
N ARG A 45 14.01 -22.94 9.03
CA ARG A 45 14.84 -22.65 7.86
C ARG A 45 16.33 -22.57 8.17
N ASN A 46 16.71 -22.33 9.42
CA ASN A 46 18.10 -22.14 9.85
C ASN A 46 18.86 -21.09 9.00
N GLN A 47 18.18 -20.06 8.54
CA GLN A 47 18.71 -18.97 7.75
C GLN A 47 18.41 -17.66 8.48
N ALA A 48 19.47 -16.85 8.73
CA ALA A 48 19.34 -15.55 9.34
C ALA A 48 19.00 -14.51 8.26
N ASP A 49 17.75 -14.54 7.73
CA ASP A 49 17.25 -13.60 6.73
C ASP A 49 15.80 -13.15 7.06
N LEU A 50 15.34 -12.08 6.41
CA LEU A 50 13.96 -11.60 6.49
C LEU A 50 13.13 -11.96 5.25
N ALA A 51 13.54 -12.96 4.46
CA ALA A 51 12.81 -13.34 3.25
C ALA A 51 11.36 -13.77 3.58
N SER A 52 11.18 -14.59 4.63
CA SER A 52 9.84 -14.98 5.10
C SER A 52 9.01 -13.79 5.54
N PHE A 53 9.61 -12.81 6.21
CA PHE A 53 8.93 -11.59 6.65
C PHE A 53 8.40 -10.80 5.45
N PHE A 54 9.23 -10.52 4.46
CA PHE A 54 8.81 -9.76 3.28
C PHE A 54 7.85 -10.54 2.38
N ALA A 55 7.98 -11.85 2.26
CA ALA A 55 7.10 -12.66 1.41
C ALA A 55 5.60 -12.54 1.78
N PHE A 56 5.29 -12.25 3.05
CA PHE A 56 3.92 -12.09 3.51
C PHE A 56 3.39 -10.66 3.43
N HIS A 57 4.24 -9.64 3.19
CA HIS A 57 3.80 -8.24 3.12
C HIS A 57 2.74 -7.98 2.05
N PRO A 58 2.82 -8.48 0.80
CA PRO A 58 1.78 -8.27 -0.19
C PRO A 58 0.41 -8.77 0.28
N TRP A 59 0.36 -9.90 0.97
CA TRP A 59 -0.87 -10.50 1.50
C TRP A 59 -1.43 -9.75 2.70
N LEU A 60 -0.56 -9.32 3.62
CA LEU A 60 -0.95 -8.48 4.76
C LEU A 60 -1.51 -7.15 4.30
N TYR A 61 -0.82 -6.51 3.38
CA TYR A 61 -1.19 -5.20 2.86
C TYR A 61 -2.47 -5.26 2.04
N LEU A 62 -2.77 -6.39 1.39
CA LEU A 62 -4.00 -6.58 0.61
C LEU A 62 -5.27 -6.25 1.41
N PHE A 63 -5.25 -6.49 2.71
CA PHE A 63 -6.39 -6.21 3.59
C PHE A 63 -6.17 -4.98 4.46
N LEU A 64 -4.98 -4.83 5.02
CA LEU A 64 -4.72 -3.77 5.99
C LEU A 64 -4.63 -2.38 5.35
N VAL A 65 -4.00 -2.27 4.18
CA VAL A 65 -3.86 -0.96 3.52
C VAL A 65 -5.19 -0.45 2.95
N PRO A 66 -6.03 -1.26 2.29
CA PRO A 66 -7.40 -0.88 1.95
C PRO A 66 -8.27 -0.49 3.15
N ALA A 67 -8.09 -1.14 4.30
CA ALA A 67 -8.80 -0.75 5.53
C ALA A 67 -8.37 0.65 6.04
N LEU A 68 -7.11 1.02 5.81
CA LEU A 68 -6.62 2.39 6.07
C LEU A 68 -7.17 3.38 5.04
N ALA A 69 -7.16 2.99 3.76
CA ALA A 69 -7.54 3.85 2.64
C ALA A 69 -9.05 4.13 2.56
N MET A 70 -9.90 3.18 2.99
CA MET A 70 -11.36 3.28 2.85
C MET A 70 -11.95 4.55 3.47
N ARG A 71 -11.29 5.13 4.48
CA ARG A 71 -11.76 6.31 5.21
C ARG A 71 -11.34 7.64 4.57
N LEU A 72 -10.35 7.64 3.68
CA LEU A 72 -9.72 8.86 3.16
C LEU A 72 -10.72 9.84 2.54
N TRP A 73 -11.72 9.32 1.81
CA TRP A 73 -12.72 10.12 1.09
C TRP A 73 -14.15 9.70 1.41
N ALA A 74 -14.43 8.41 1.58
CA ALA A 74 -15.78 7.92 1.79
C ALA A 74 -16.41 8.44 3.10
N GLU A 75 -15.60 8.70 4.13
CA GLU A 75 -16.05 9.29 5.39
C GLU A 75 -16.46 10.75 5.21
N GLU A 76 -15.68 11.55 4.48
CA GLU A 76 -15.99 12.95 4.17
C GLU A 76 -17.23 13.08 3.27
N ARG A 77 -17.39 12.14 2.35
CA ARG A 77 -18.60 12.09 1.50
C ARG A 77 -19.83 11.71 2.31
N LYS A 78 -19.71 10.76 3.23
CA LYS A 78 -20.83 10.35 4.09
C LYS A 78 -21.26 11.47 5.04
N SER A 79 -20.32 12.26 5.56
CA SER A 79 -20.58 13.38 6.48
C SER A 79 -20.95 14.70 5.79
N GLY A 80 -20.80 14.78 4.44
CA GLY A 80 -20.96 16.02 3.68
C GLY A 80 -19.81 17.02 3.87
N SER A 81 -18.77 16.67 4.64
CA SER A 81 -17.65 17.58 4.90
C SER A 81 -16.74 17.80 3.69
N ILE A 82 -16.91 17.00 2.63
CA ILE A 82 -16.19 17.20 1.37
C ILE A 82 -16.50 18.56 0.73
N GLU A 83 -17.73 19.07 0.86
CA GLU A 83 -18.12 20.38 0.34
C GLU A 83 -17.38 21.49 1.09
N LEU A 84 -17.29 21.39 2.42
CA LEU A 84 -16.52 22.32 3.24
C LEU A 84 -15.03 22.29 2.89
N LEU A 85 -14.46 21.11 2.68
CA LEU A 85 -13.07 20.97 2.26
C LEU A 85 -12.80 21.70 0.94
N MET A 86 -13.77 21.67 0.03
CA MET A 86 -13.66 22.27 -1.30
C MET A 86 -13.93 23.80 -1.32
N THR A 87 -14.52 24.36 -0.28
CA THR A 87 -14.64 25.84 -0.13
C THR A 87 -13.37 26.47 0.41
N LEU A 88 -12.46 25.69 0.99
CA LEU A 88 -11.18 26.16 1.44
C LEU A 88 -10.29 26.57 0.25
N PRO A 89 -9.38 27.54 0.40
CA PRO A 89 -8.45 27.97 -0.65
C PRO A 89 -7.33 26.93 -0.87
N LEU A 90 -7.73 25.69 -1.16
CA LEU A 90 -6.86 24.53 -1.38
C LEU A 90 -6.99 24.06 -2.83
N THR A 91 -5.87 23.71 -3.42
CA THR A 91 -5.91 22.99 -4.69
C THR A 91 -6.30 21.52 -4.42
N ARG A 92 -7.01 20.90 -5.37
CA ARG A 92 -7.41 19.49 -5.30
C ARG A 92 -6.21 18.58 -5.09
N PHE A 93 -5.13 18.91 -5.79
CA PHE A 93 -3.88 18.16 -5.68
C PHE A 93 -3.29 18.24 -4.25
N GLU A 94 -3.34 19.41 -3.60
CA GLU A 94 -2.88 19.55 -2.21
C GLU A 94 -3.73 18.72 -1.24
N ALA A 95 -5.04 18.64 -1.46
CA ALA A 95 -5.92 17.81 -0.64
C ALA A 95 -5.63 16.31 -0.84
N VAL A 96 -5.57 15.84 -2.10
CA VAL A 96 -5.31 14.42 -2.42
C VAL A 96 -3.91 14.00 -1.95
N ALA A 97 -2.89 14.78 -2.30
CA ALA A 97 -1.52 14.47 -1.92
C ALA A 97 -1.31 14.55 -0.40
N GLY A 98 -1.90 15.54 0.28
CA GLY A 98 -1.78 15.71 1.73
C GLY A 98 -2.37 14.53 2.51
N LYS A 99 -3.57 14.06 2.12
CA LYS A 99 -4.22 12.89 2.72
C LYS A 99 -3.44 11.60 2.44
N PHE A 100 -3.05 11.40 1.19
CA PHE A 100 -2.26 10.25 0.79
C PHE A 100 -0.93 10.19 1.56
N LEU A 101 -0.15 11.27 1.57
CA LEU A 101 1.14 11.31 2.25
C LEU A 101 1.02 11.06 3.76
N ALA A 102 -0.04 11.57 4.41
CA ALA A 102 -0.29 11.32 5.82
C ALA A 102 -0.57 9.83 6.10
N ALA A 103 -1.40 9.19 5.30
CA ALA A 103 -1.71 7.76 5.42
C ALA A 103 -0.47 6.91 5.07
N TRP A 104 0.30 7.30 4.06
CA TRP A 104 1.52 6.60 3.66
C TRP A 104 2.64 6.73 4.70
N ALA A 105 2.78 7.90 5.32
CA ALA A 105 3.68 8.10 6.46
C ALA A 105 3.24 7.26 7.66
N PHE A 106 1.94 7.16 7.95
CA PHE A 106 1.41 6.30 8.99
C PHE A 106 1.73 4.81 8.74
N ALA A 107 1.54 4.33 7.50
CA ALA A 107 1.94 2.97 7.12
C ALA A 107 3.46 2.76 7.27
N GLY A 108 4.27 3.76 6.92
CA GLY A 108 5.72 3.76 7.12
C GLY A 108 6.10 3.68 8.61
N ILE A 109 5.40 4.40 9.48
CA ILE A 109 5.61 4.31 10.94
C ILE A 109 5.29 2.89 11.44
N ALA A 110 4.17 2.31 11.01
CA ALA A 110 3.83 0.93 11.37
C ALA A 110 4.90 -0.06 10.90
N LEU A 111 5.43 0.12 9.69
CA LEU A 111 6.51 -0.70 9.15
C LEU A 111 7.82 -0.50 9.94
N LEU A 112 8.17 0.72 10.32
CA LEU A 112 9.37 0.99 11.14
C LEU A 112 9.29 0.35 12.53
N LEU A 113 8.10 0.19 13.09
CA LEU A 113 7.90 -0.50 14.37
C LEU A 113 8.24 -2.00 14.29
N THR A 114 8.41 -2.58 13.10
CA THR A 114 8.94 -3.95 12.93
C THR A 114 10.47 -4.03 13.04
N PHE A 115 11.17 -2.91 13.32
CA PHE A 115 12.63 -2.86 13.46
C PHE A 115 13.22 -3.91 14.43
N PRO A 116 12.54 -4.35 15.53
CA PRO A 116 13.03 -5.45 16.34
C PRO A 116 13.32 -6.74 15.56
N MET A 117 12.63 -6.97 14.42
CA MET A 117 12.92 -8.10 13.53
C MET A 117 14.33 -8.03 12.94
N VAL A 118 14.76 -6.83 12.56
CA VAL A 118 16.11 -6.57 12.03
C VAL A 118 17.16 -6.87 13.09
N LEU A 119 16.92 -6.44 14.33
CA LEU A 119 17.82 -6.73 15.47
C LEU A 119 17.90 -8.23 15.72
N THR A 120 16.77 -8.93 15.69
CA THR A 120 16.72 -10.39 15.90
C THR A 120 17.53 -11.14 14.88
N VAL A 121 17.40 -10.80 13.59
CA VAL A 121 18.12 -11.49 12.52
C VAL A 121 19.64 -11.22 12.61
N ASN A 122 20.04 -9.97 12.88
CA ASN A 122 21.44 -9.61 13.08
C ASN A 122 22.06 -10.24 14.35
N TYR A 123 21.25 -10.54 15.36
CA TYR A 123 21.71 -11.27 16.54
C TYR A 123 21.89 -12.77 16.27
N LEU A 124 21.07 -13.35 15.40
CA LEU A 124 21.09 -14.79 15.09
C LEU A 124 22.15 -15.17 14.04
N GLY A 125 22.63 -14.21 13.24
CA GLY A 125 23.61 -14.49 12.20
C GLY A 125 24.10 -13.23 11.48
N GLU A 126 24.63 -13.40 10.28
CA GLU A 126 25.14 -12.31 9.43
C GLU A 126 24.22 -12.14 8.19
N PRO A 127 23.07 -11.46 8.33
CA PRO A 127 22.16 -11.26 7.21
C PRO A 127 22.72 -10.22 6.23
N ASP A 128 22.24 -10.28 4.98
CA ASP A 128 22.45 -9.18 4.03
C ASP A 128 21.57 -7.98 4.40
N ASN A 129 22.15 -7.02 5.12
CA ASN A 129 21.48 -5.79 5.52
C ASN A 129 21.08 -4.90 4.32
N GLY A 130 21.77 -5.05 3.18
CA GLY A 130 21.39 -4.37 1.94
C GLY A 130 20.06 -4.90 1.41
N ALA A 131 19.89 -6.21 1.37
CA ALA A 131 18.63 -6.85 0.99
C ALA A 131 17.49 -6.52 1.97
N ILE A 132 17.79 -6.47 3.27
CA ILE A 132 16.82 -6.06 4.30
C ILE A 132 16.33 -4.62 4.03
N LEU A 133 17.24 -3.68 3.81
CA LEU A 133 16.88 -2.28 3.53
C LEU A 133 16.07 -2.16 2.24
N ALA A 134 16.45 -2.88 1.19
CA ALA A 134 15.69 -2.95 -0.06
C ALA A 134 14.29 -3.51 0.16
N GLY A 135 14.14 -4.56 0.96
CA GLY A 135 12.85 -5.14 1.32
C GLY A 135 11.94 -4.15 2.08
N TYR A 136 12.49 -3.39 3.03
CA TYR A 136 11.75 -2.33 3.72
C TYR A 136 11.31 -1.22 2.77
N LEU A 137 12.20 -0.77 1.88
CA LEU A 137 11.87 0.22 0.87
C LEU A 137 10.77 -0.28 -0.08
N GLY A 138 10.92 -1.51 -0.59
CA GLY A 138 9.93 -2.16 -1.44
C GLY A 138 8.58 -2.31 -0.74
N SER A 139 8.57 -2.70 0.54
CA SER A 139 7.36 -2.81 1.35
C SER A 139 6.67 -1.46 1.52
N TRP A 140 7.42 -0.39 1.73
CA TRP A 140 6.86 0.95 1.86
C TRP A 140 6.28 1.46 0.54
N LEU A 141 6.94 1.21 -0.59
CA LEU A 141 6.44 1.54 -1.92
C LEU A 141 5.17 0.74 -2.24
N LEU A 142 5.17 -0.56 -1.99
CA LEU A 142 4.00 -1.42 -2.17
C LEU A 142 2.78 -0.93 -1.35
N ALA A 143 3.02 -0.53 -0.09
CA ALA A 143 1.98 0.07 0.73
C ALA A 143 1.44 1.37 0.11
N GLY A 144 2.31 2.17 -0.52
CA GLY A 144 1.95 3.37 -1.27
C GLY A 144 1.03 3.08 -2.45
N ASP A 145 1.32 2.04 -3.24
CA ASP A 145 0.47 1.63 -4.37
C ASP A 145 -0.91 1.17 -3.93
N TYR A 146 -0.97 0.28 -2.94
CA TYR A 146 -2.26 -0.18 -2.41
C TYR A 146 -3.07 0.97 -1.81
N LEU A 147 -2.39 1.92 -1.17
CA LEU A 147 -3.02 3.11 -0.61
C LEU A 147 -3.54 4.05 -1.71
N ALA A 148 -2.79 4.24 -2.79
CA ALA A 148 -3.19 5.08 -3.91
C ALA A 148 -4.41 4.48 -4.64
N ILE A 149 -4.41 3.15 -4.90
CA ILE A 149 -5.56 2.42 -5.44
C ILE A 149 -6.75 2.59 -4.49
N GLY A 150 -6.55 2.33 -3.20
CA GLY A 150 -7.59 2.44 -2.18
C GLY A 150 -8.15 3.85 -2.03
N SER A 151 -7.32 4.88 -2.16
CA SER A 151 -7.75 6.28 -2.18
C SER A 151 -8.72 6.56 -3.32
N CYS A 152 -8.44 6.06 -4.53
CA CYS A 152 -9.33 6.22 -5.68
C CYS A 152 -10.66 5.49 -5.44
N MET A 153 -10.63 4.25 -4.95
CA MET A 153 -11.86 3.50 -4.63
C MET A 153 -12.67 4.18 -3.52
N SER A 154 -12.01 4.77 -2.53
CA SER A 154 -12.64 5.56 -1.47
C SER A 154 -13.31 6.83 -2.02
N ALA A 155 -12.71 7.48 -3.01
CA ALA A 155 -13.29 8.66 -3.65
C ALA A 155 -14.52 8.33 -4.51
N LEU A 156 -14.61 7.13 -5.07
CA LEU A 156 -15.74 6.68 -5.87
C LEU A 156 -16.93 6.22 -5.01
N ALA A 157 -16.73 5.77 -3.78
CA ALA A 157 -17.76 5.19 -2.92
C ALA A 157 -18.26 6.19 -1.87
N LYS A 158 -19.57 6.14 -1.55
CA LYS A 158 -20.17 6.87 -0.41
C LYS A 158 -20.13 6.08 0.91
N ASN A 159 -19.80 4.79 0.83
CA ASN A 159 -19.77 3.87 1.96
C ASN A 159 -18.37 3.29 2.13
N GLN A 160 -17.83 3.34 3.35
CA GLN A 160 -16.50 2.83 3.68
C GLN A 160 -16.34 1.33 3.40
N VAL A 161 -17.40 0.52 3.67
CA VAL A 161 -17.36 -0.93 3.41
C VAL A 161 -17.27 -1.22 1.91
N ILE A 162 -18.04 -0.49 1.10
CA ILE A 162 -17.96 -0.61 -0.37
C ILE A 162 -16.59 -0.16 -0.85
N ALA A 163 -16.06 0.95 -0.34
CA ALA A 163 -14.72 1.43 -0.65
C ALA A 163 -13.65 0.37 -0.35
N PHE A 164 -13.76 -0.28 0.83
CA PHE A 164 -12.86 -1.36 1.23
C PHE A 164 -12.90 -2.54 0.26
N ILE A 165 -14.10 -3.05 -0.05
CA ILE A 165 -14.27 -4.20 -0.94
C ILE A 165 -13.72 -3.88 -2.34
N LEU A 166 -14.01 -2.71 -2.89
CA LEU A 166 -13.50 -2.29 -4.19
C LEU A 166 -11.98 -2.14 -4.18
N ALA A 167 -11.42 -1.58 -3.10
CA ALA A 167 -9.97 -1.43 -2.95
C ALA A 167 -9.27 -2.78 -2.86
N VAL A 168 -9.78 -3.72 -2.05
CA VAL A 168 -9.24 -5.08 -1.96
C VAL A 168 -9.31 -5.77 -3.32
N ALA A 169 -10.45 -5.71 -4.02
CA ALA A 169 -10.61 -6.33 -5.33
C ALA A 169 -9.62 -5.74 -6.36
N ALA A 170 -9.48 -4.42 -6.41
CA ALA A 170 -8.54 -3.77 -7.32
C ALA A 170 -7.08 -4.13 -6.99
N CYS A 171 -6.67 -4.05 -5.72
CA CYS A 171 -5.33 -4.45 -5.30
C CYS A 171 -5.04 -5.92 -5.61
N PHE A 172 -6.02 -6.80 -5.40
CA PHE A 172 -5.90 -8.22 -5.70
C PHE A 172 -5.68 -8.48 -7.21
N LEU A 173 -6.39 -7.76 -8.07
CA LEU A 173 -6.18 -7.86 -9.52
C LEU A 173 -4.76 -7.44 -9.92
N PHE A 174 -4.25 -6.34 -9.40
CA PHE A 174 -2.87 -5.91 -9.64
C PHE A 174 -1.83 -6.88 -9.06
N MET A 175 -2.12 -7.46 -7.90
CA MET A 175 -1.23 -8.44 -7.27
C MET A 175 -1.14 -9.72 -8.10
N LEU A 176 -2.27 -10.25 -8.58
CA LEU A 176 -2.33 -11.53 -9.29
C LEU A 176 -2.05 -11.42 -10.80
N SER A 177 -1.99 -10.22 -11.38
CA SER A 177 -1.83 -10.04 -12.83
C SER A 177 -0.61 -10.77 -13.42
N GLY A 178 0.48 -10.92 -12.66
CA GLY A 178 1.68 -11.67 -13.08
C GLY A 178 1.74 -13.10 -12.54
N PHE A 179 0.66 -13.60 -11.91
CA PHE A 179 0.70 -14.94 -11.36
C PHE A 179 0.64 -15.99 -12.49
N PRO A 180 1.54 -17.02 -12.52
CA PRO A 180 1.61 -17.97 -13.61
C PRO A 180 0.27 -18.63 -13.93
N LEU A 181 -0.48 -19.04 -12.91
CA LEU A 181 -1.80 -19.66 -13.08
C LEU A 181 -2.78 -18.74 -13.83
N VAL A 182 -2.72 -17.43 -13.59
CA VAL A 182 -3.57 -16.45 -14.28
C VAL A 182 -3.12 -16.29 -15.72
N LEU A 183 -1.82 -16.12 -15.95
CA LEU A 183 -1.26 -15.97 -17.29
C LEU A 183 -1.50 -17.23 -18.14
N ASP A 184 -1.35 -18.42 -17.57
CA ASP A 184 -1.61 -19.69 -18.25
C ASP A 184 -3.09 -19.86 -18.66
N ALA A 185 -4.02 -19.43 -17.80
CA ALA A 185 -5.45 -19.46 -18.13
C ALA A 185 -5.81 -18.58 -19.33
N PHE A 186 -5.10 -17.47 -19.52
CA PHE A 186 -5.30 -16.58 -20.65
C PHE A 186 -4.45 -16.93 -21.88
N SER A 187 -3.37 -17.71 -21.74
CA SER A 187 -2.43 -18.03 -22.81
C SER A 187 -3.06 -18.79 -23.99
N GLN A 188 -4.18 -19.47 -23.76
CA GLN A 188 -4.86 -20.26 -24.81
C GLN A 188 -5.58 -19.41 -25.85
N TRP A 189 -5.95 -18.16 -25.54
CA TRP A 189 -6.73 -17.30 -26.42
C TRP A 189 -6.21 -15.86 -26.53
N ALA A 190 -5.36 -15.41 -25.61
CA ALA A 190 -4.80 -14.07 -25.61
C ALA A 190 -3.46 -14.03 -26.38
N PRO A 191 -3.21 -13.00 -27.21
CA PRO A 191 -1.94 -12.83 -27.87
C PRO A 191 -0.83 -12.51 -26.87
N GLN A 192 0.41 -12.90 -27.19
CA GLN A 192 1.56 -12.78 -26.29
C GLN A 192 1.79 -11.35 -25.75
N TRP A 193 1.64 -10.34 -26.62
CA TRP A 193 1.80 -8.95 -26.21
C TRP A 193 0.84 -8.52 -25.08
N LEU A 194 -0.38 -9.11 -25.06
CA LEU A 194 -1.36 -8.84 -24.02
C LEU A 194 -0.97 -9.53 -22.70
N LEU A 195 -0.47 -10.76 -22.77
CA LEU A 195 0.05 -11.48 -21.61
C LEU A 195 1.23 -10.74 -20.99
N ASP A 196 2.16 -10.26 -21.81
CA ASP A 196 3.32 -9.49 -21.36
C ASP A 196 2.90 -8.16 -20.72
N ALA A 197 1.90 -7.48 -21.31
CA ALA A 197 1.34 -6.24 -20.75
C ALA A 197 0.69 -6.48 -19.38
N VAL A 198 -0.13 -7.54 -19.25
CA VAL A 198 -0.78 -7.90 -17.97
C VAL A 198 0.26 -8.32 -16.93
N ALA A 199 1.25 -9.13 -17.31
CA ALA A 199 2.34 -9.54 -16.42
C ALA A 199 3.16 -8.35 -15.94
N SER A 200 3.37 -7.34 -16.79
CA SER A 200 4.12 -6.13 -16.42
C SER A 200 3.44 -5.27 -15.35
N LEU A 201 2.12 -5.43 -15.17
CA LEU A 201 1.33 -4.73 -14.14
C LEU A 201 1.42 -5.40 -12.76
N SER A 202 2.11 -6.54 -12.64
CA SER A 202 2.18 -7.29 -11.39
C SER A 202 2.98 -6.58 -10.31
N LEU A 203 2.31 -6.19 -9.25
CA LEU A 203 2.94 -5.67 -8.03
C LEU A 203 3.75 -6.75 -7.31
N LEU A 204 3.28 -8.00 -7.33
CA LEU A 204 3.93 -9.11 -6.63
C LEU A 204 5.30 -9.43 -7.24
N THR A 205 5.38 -9.53 -8.57
CA THR A 205 6.63 -9.87 -9.27
C THR A 205 7.70 -8.80 -9.04
N ARG A 206 7.30 -7.53 -9.09
CA ARG A 206 8.21 -6.40 -8.85
C ARG A 206 8.66 -6.34 -7.40
N PHE A 207 7.74 -6.54 -6.48
CA PHE A 207 8.05 -6.57 -5.05
C PHE A 207 9.01 -7.71 -4.70
N ASP A 208 8.82 -8.90 -5.27
CA ASP A 208 9.68 -10.07 -5.04
C ASP A 208 11.14 -9.79 -5.43
N ALA A 209 11.36 -9.10 -6.55
CA ALA A 209 12.70 -8.69 -6.97
C ALA A 209 13.36 -7.73 -5.98
N VAL A 210 12.64 -6.67 -5.58
CA VAL A 210 13.14 -5.67 -4.63
C VAL A 210 13.38 -6.28 -3.25
N SER A 211 12.50 -7.15 -2.78
CA SER A 211 12.63 -7.81 -1.46
C SER A 211 13.84 -8.72 -1.35
N LYS A 212 14.39 -9.19 -2.49
CA LYS A 212 15.64 -9.97 -2.59
C LYS A 212 16.89 -9.10 -2.74
N GLY A 213 16.77 -7.79 -2.60
CA GLY A 213 17.90 -6.87 -2.70
C GLY A 213 18.20 -6.35 -4.12
N VAL A 214 17.42 -6.76 -5.13
CA VAL A 214 17.61 -6.28 -6.50
C VAL A 214 16.77 -5.00 -6.68
N ILE A 215 17.45 -3.86 -6.59
CA ILE A 215 16.80 -2.55 -6.82
C ILE A 215 17.08 -2.14 -8.27
N ASP A 216 16.11 -2.35 -9.14
CA ASP A 216 16.15 -1.81 -10.51
C ASP A 216 15.40 -0.46 -10.54
N LEU A 217 15.97 0.50 -11.27
CA LEU A 217 15.33 1.80 -11.52
C LEU A 217 13.95 1.63 -12.18
N ARG A 218 13.79 0.61 -13.01
CA ARG A 218 12.51 0.30 -13.67
C ARG A 218 11.42 -0.05 -12.65
N ASP A 219 11.77 -0.80 -11.60
CA ASP A 219 10.81 -1.20 -10.57
C ASP A 219 10.44 0.00 -9.69
N LEU A 220 11.41 0.84 -9.33
CA LEU A 220 11.14 2.09 -8.61
C LEU A 220 10.25 3.05 -9.41
N LEU A 221 10.54 3.23 -10.70
CA LEU A 221 9.73 4.05 -11.60
C LEU A 221 8.31 3.48 -11.76
N TYR A 222 8.18 2.16 -11.79
CA TYR A 222 6.88 1.50 -11.84
C TYR A 222 6.03 1.84 -10.61
N PHE A 223 6.53 1.61 -9.39
CA PHE A 223 5.82 1.93 -8.15
C PHE A 223 5.43 3.41 -8.11
N VAL A 224 6.38 4.30 -8.36
CA VAL A 224 6.11 5.75 -8.34
C VAL A 224 5.08 6.16 -9.40
N SER A 225 5.20 5.63 -10.62
CA SER A 225 4.26 5.94 -11.71
C SER A 225 2.84 5.44 -11.42
N LEU A 226 2.71 4.28 -10.81
CA LEU A 226 1.43 3.70 -10.42
C LEU A 226 0.78 4.54 -9.30
N ILE A 227 1.53 4.94 -8.28
CA ILE A 227 1.06 5.87 -7.24
C ILE A 227 0.55 7.16 -7.88
N VAL A 228 1.35 7.79 -8.74
CA VAL A 228 0.98 9.07 -9.38
C VAL A 228 -0.27 8.91 -10.25
N ALA A 229 -0.37 7.83 -11.04
CA ALA A 229 -1.53 7.55 -11.88
C ALA A 229 -2.82 7.41 -11.06
N TRP A 230 -2.79 6.64 -9.98
CA TRP A 230 -3.96 6.45 -9.11
C TRP A 230 -4.32 7.69 -8.32
N LEU A 231 -3.36 8.51 -7.90
CA LEU A 231 -3.63 9.80 -7.27
C LEU A 231 -4.24 10.80 -8.26
N ALA A 232 -3.79 10.80 -9.53
CA ALA A 232 -4.42 11.59 -10.58
C ALA A 232 -5.86 11.12 -10.82
N ALA A 233 -6.11 9.81 -10.89
CA ALA A 233 -7.45 9.25 -10.98
C ALA A 233 -8.31 9.64 -9.76
N THR A 234 -7.74 9.64 -8.55
CA THR A 234 -8.43 10.11 -7.34
C THR A 234 -8.85 11.57 -7.46
N ALA A 235 -7.96 12.45 -7.96
CA ALA A 235 -8.29 13.86 -8.15
C ALA A 235 -9.46 14.07 -9.13
N VAL A 236 -9.50 13.29 -10.21
CA VAL A 236 -10.61 13.28 -11.17
C VAL A 236 -11.89 12.74 -10.54
N ALA A 237 -11.80 11.63 -9.79
CA ALA A 237 -12.97 11.02 -9.12
C ALA A 237 -13.60 11.98 -8.11
N VAL A 238 -12.79 12.69 -7.33
CA VAL A 238 -13.26 13.72 -6.37
C VAL A 238 -13.98 14.84 -7.09
N ASP A 239 -13.54 15.24 -8.29
CA ASP A 239 -14.20 16.28 -9.07
C ASP A 239 -15.53 15.87 -9.65
N LEU A 240 -15.58 14.71 -10.30
CA LEU A 240 -16.80 14.20 -10.94
C LEU A 240 -17.92 14.01 -9.91
N LYS A 241 -17.55 13.72 -8.68
CA LYS A 241 -18.50 13.41 -7.62
C LYS A 241 -18.90 14.60 -6.74
N LYS A 242 -18.50 15.82 -7.09
CA LYS A 242 -18.93 17.06 -6.45
C LYS A 242 -20.41 17.39 -6.74
N ALA A 243 -20.91 16.95 -7.88
CA ALA A 243 -22.22 17.33 -8.40
C ALA A 243 -23.35 16.35 -8.02
N GLU A 244 -23.02 15.26 -7.28
CA GLU A 244 -23.95 14.25 -6.77
C GLU A 244 -24.07 14.31 -5.23
#